data_26c999cb1ff28cc9daaa17e51afdf6d5
#
_entry.id   26c999cb1ff28cc9daaa17e51afdf6d5
#
_cell.length_a   1.000
_cell.length_b   1.000
_cell.length_c   1.000
_cell.angle_alpha   90.00
_cell.angle_beta   90.00
_cell.angle_gamma   90.00
#
_symmetry.space_group_name_H-M   'P 1'
#
loop_
_entity.id
_entity.type
_entity.pdbx_description
1 polymer ?
#
loop_
_entity_poly.entity_id
_entity_poly.type
_entity_poly.pdbx_seq_one_letter_code
_entity_poly.pdbx_strand_id
1 'polypeptide(L)'
;KKTNEKGKLLTGGTVDSVVAMLEGLRVDALGVNCGLGPKQMHPIIERLTQVSSLPIIVNPNAGLPRSENGTTVFDIAPAEFSDLMEEIAGMGVQALGGCCGTTPEHLRLTIEKCRKVPFRPPVAKRRTVVSSFSQAVEIGPKPVIIGERINPTGKSKFKAALRENNIEYILGEGMAQEDSGAHILDVNVGLPEIDEPVMMERVVTRLQSVIALPLQIDTSDTIAMERGMRLYNGKPMINSVSGKMESMEAVFPLVRKYGGVVVGLALDENGIPS
;
A
#
# COMPACT_ATOMS: atom_id res chain seq x y z
N LYS A 1 -7.44 7.69 -7.05
CA LYS A 1 -7.53 8.48 -5.79
C LYS A 1 -6.99 9.89 -6.02
N LYS A 2 -7.56 10.90 -5.33
CA LYS A 2 -7.08 12.29 -5.40
C LYS A 2 -5.75 12.42 -4.66
N THR A 3 -4.76 13.03 -5.28
CA THR A 3 -3.46 13.35 -4.67
C THR A 3 -3.31 14.87 -4.56
N ASN A 4 -2.49 15.32 -3.60
CA ASN A 4 -2.08 16.72 -3.51
C ASN A 4 -0.81 16.99 -4.35
N GLU A 5 -0.42 18.26 -4.47
CA GLU A 5 0.78 18.67 -5.23
C GLU A 5 2.10 18.05 -4.73
N LYS A 6 2.13 17.54 -3.49
CA LYS A 6 3.28 16.84 -2.92
C LYS A 6 3.26 15.32 -3.19
N GLY A 7 2.37 14.84 -4.05
CA GLY A 7 2.24 13.42 -4.40
C GLY A 7 1.64 12.55 -3.30
N LYS A 8 1.10 13.13 -2.22
CA LYS A 8 0.38 12.39 -1.18
C LYS A 8 -1.11 12.39 -1.47
N LEU A 9 -1.75 11.27 -1.18
CA LEU A 9 -3.21 11.19 -1.12
C LEU A 9 -3.74 12.18 -0.08
N LEU A 10 -5.00 12.61 -0.21
CA LEU A 10 -5.67 13.42 0.81
C LEU A 10 -5.65 12.78 2.20
N THR A 11 -5.54 11.45 2.25
CA THR A 11 -5.40 10.64 3.48
C THR A 11 -3.96 10.49 3.97
N GLY A 12 -2.98 11.16 3.35
CA GLY A 12 -1.55 11.09 3.72
C GLY A 12 -0.73 9.99 3.03
N GLY A 13 -1.38 9.06 2.30
CA GLY A 13 -0.69 7.95 1.62
C GLY A 13 0.28 8.41 0.53
N THR A 14 1.44 7.77 0.46
CA THR A 14 2.44 7.98 -0.61
C THR A 14 2.11 7.16 -1.86
N VAL A 15 2.70 7.53 -3.00
CA VAL A 15 2.62 6.72 -4.24
C VAL A 15 3.12 5.30 -3.97
N ASP A 16 4.25 5.17 -3.29
CA ASP A 16 4.86 3.87 -2.97
C ASP A 16 3.96 2.98 -2.12
N SER A 17 3.30 3.54 -1.09
CA SER A 17 2.38 2.75 -0.25
C SER A 17 1.15 2.27 -1.03
N VAL A 18 0.62 3.12 -1.90
CA VAL A 18 -0.52 2.76 -2.75
C VAL A 18 -0.16 1.68 -3.76
N VAL A 19 0.99 1.81 -4.42
CA VAL A 19 1.48 0.80 -5.38
C VAL A 19 1.71 -0.53 -4.67
N ALA A 20 2.42 -0.53 -3.52
CA ALA A 20 2.67 -1.75 -2.77
C ALA A 20 1.38 -2.48 -2.37
N MET A 21 0.37 -1.74 -1.87
CA MET A 21 -0.92 -2.29 -1.49
C MET A 21 -1.68 -2.86 -2.70
N LEU A 22 -1.80 -2.09 -3.79
CA LEU A 22 -2.58 -2.50 -4.96
C LEU A 22 -1.93 -3.67 -5.70
N GLU A 23 -0.60 -3.71 -5.83
CA GLU A 23 0.12 -4.87 -6.36
C GLU A 23 -0.06 -6.11 -5.47
N GLY A 24 -0.04 -5.92 -4.14
CA GLY A 24 -0.34 -6.99 -3.19
C GLY A 24 -1.73 -7.57 -3.39
N LEU A 25 -2.73 -6.73 -3.63
CA LEU A 25 -4.11 -7.11 -3.94
C LEU A 25 -4.29 -7.65 -5.37
N ARG A 26 -3.22 -7.67 -6.18
CA ARG A 26 -3.19 -8.26 -7.52
C ARG A 26 -4.19 -7.62 -8.49
N VAL A 27 -4.34 -6.29 -8.45
CA VAL A 27 -5.11 -5.57 -9.45
C VAL A 27 -4.42 -5.66 -10.82
N ASP A 28 -5.19 -5.57 -11.91
CA ASP A 28 -4.66 -5.69 -13.27
C ASP A 28 -3.99 -4.40 -13.77
N ALA A 29 -4.41 -3.26 -13.23
CA ALA A 29 -3.84 -1.94 -13.53
C ALA A 29 -4.07 -0.99 -12.36
N LEU A 30 -3.27 0.06 -12.28
CA LEU A 30 -3.44 1.13 -11.30
C LEU A 30 -3.27 2.50 -11.94
N GLY A 31 -3.67 3.56 -11.25
CA GLY A 31 -3.48 4.87 -11.84
C GLY A 31 -4.05 6.03 -11.02
N VAL A 32 -4.03 7.20 -11.65
CA VAL A 32 -4.48 8.46 -11.08
C VAL A 32 -5.62 9.05 -11.90
N ASN A 33 -6.62 9.56 -11.19
CA ASN A 33 -7.81 10.12 -11.82
C ASN A 33 -8.29 11.34 -11.03
N CYS A 34 -8.61 12.42 -11.75
CA CYS A 34 -9.26 13.60 -11.21
C CYS A 34 -8.42 14.39 -10.18
N GLY A 35 -8.92 15.52 -9.73
CA GLY A 35 -8.34 16.36 -8.67
C GLY A 35 -7.22 17.29 -9.13
N LEU A 36 -6.42 16.89 -10.11
CA LEU A 36 -5.29 17.64 -10.65
C LEU A 36 -5.33 17.67 -12.18
N GLY A 37 -4.67 18.67 -12.76
CA GLY A 37 -4.38 18.71 -14.20
C GLY A 37 -3.12 17.92 -14.56
N PRO A 38 -2.83 17.77 -15.87
CA PRO A 38 -1.67 17.00 -16.35
C PRO A 38 -0.34 17.48 -15.76
N LYS A 39 -0.12 18.79 -15.67
CA LYS A 39 1.12 19.39 -15.13
C LYS A 39 1.36 18.97 -13.68
N GLN A 40 0.33 19.03 -12.84
CA GLN A 40 0.42 18.68 -11.42
C GLN A 40 0.52 17.16 -11.19
N MET A 41 -0.01 16.35 -12.13
CA MET A 41 0.11 14.90 -12.08
C MET A 41 1.49 14.39 -12.50
N HIS A 42 2.26 15.15 -13.27
CA HIS A 42 3.54 14.71 -13.84
C HIS A 42 4.49 14.07 -12.82
N PRO A 43 4.85 14.68 -11.68
CA PRO A 43 5.76 14.06 -10.71
C PRO A 43 5.18 12.80 -10.05
N ILE A 44 3.85 12.70 -9.95
CA ILE A 44 3.16 11.51 -9.44
C ILE A 44 3.28 10.36 -10.44
N ILE A 45 3.06 10.67 -11.72
CA ILE A 45 3.15 9.70 -12.82
C ILE A 45 4.60 9.21 -12.96
N GLU A 46 5.57 10.12 -12.90
CA GLU A 46 6.99 9.76 -12.91
C GLU A 46 7.31 8.76 -11.80
N ARG A 47 6.86 9.04 -10.55
CA ARG A 47 7.04 8.09 -9.46
C ARG A 47 6.33 6.76 -9.69
N LEU A 48 5.11 6.77 -10.22
CA LEU A 48 4.37 5.56 -10.57
C LEU A 48 5.14 4.68 -11.56
N THR A 49 5.68 5.27 -12.64
CA THR A 49 6.45 4.52 -13.65
C THR A 49 7.74 3.92 -13.10
N GLN A 50 8.34 4.55 -12.08
CA GLN A 50 9.51 4.04 -11.39
C GLN A 50 9.23 2.84 -10.49
N VAL A 51 8.07 2.81 -9.81
CA VAL A 51 7.80 1.85 -8.74
C VAL A 51 6.76 0.79 -9.08
N SER A 52 5.87 1.03 -10.06
CA SER A 52 4.83 0.08 -10.46
C SER A 52 5.34 -0.95 -11.47
N SER A 53 4.96 -2.20 -11.25
CA SER A 53 5.10 -3.32 -12.21
C SER A 53 3.86 -3.51 -13.08
N LEU A 54 2.77 -2.76 -12.78
CA LEU A 54 1.47 -2.89 -13.45
C LEU A 54 1.26 -1.77 -14.48
N PRO A 55 0.35 -1.97 -15.44
CA PRO A 55 -0.09 -0.92 -16.34
C PRO A 55 -0.62 0.30 -15.59
N ILE A 56 -0.29 1.49 -16.07
CA ILE A 56 -0.65 2.76 -15.47
C ILE A 56 -1.74 3.44 -16.31
N ILE A 57 -2.80 3.91 -15.62
CA ILE A 57 -3.93 4.62 -16.20
C ILE A 57 -3.94 6.06 -15.69
N VAL A 58 -4.04 7.05 -16.57
CA VAL A 58 -4.02 8.48 -16.21
C VAL A 58 -5.20 9.21 -16.82
N ASN A 59 -6.06 9.80 -15.97
CA ASN A 59 -7.22 10.58 -16.36
C ASN A 59 -7.22 11.94 -15.63
N PRO A 60 -6.48 12.95 -16.08
CA PRO A 60 -6.42 14.25 -15.44
C PRO A 60 -7.66 15.10 -15.77
N ASN A 61 -7.87 16.14 -14.98
CA ASN A 61 -8.77 17.22 -15.34
C ASN A 61 -8.14 18.11 -16.44
N ALA A 62 -8.96 18.88 -17.14
CA ALA A 62 -8.47 19.91 -18.08
C ALA A 62 -7.94 21.15 -17.33
N GLY A 63 -7.00 20.92 -16.39
CA GLY A 63 -6.44 21.94 -15.50
C GLY A 63 -6.99 21.86 -14.07
N LEU A 64 -6.76 22.92 -13.29
CA LEU A 64 -7.31 23.04 -11.94
C LEU A 64 -8.69 23.69 -11.98
N PRO A 65 -9.62 23.23 -11.13
CA PRO A 65 -10.94 23.86 -11.05
C PRO A 65 -10.83 25.27 -10.46
N ARG A 66 -11.48 26.23 -11.09
CA ARG A 66 -11.67 27.59 -10.57
C ARG A 66 -13.15 27.98 -10.67
N SER A 67 -13.58 28.92 -9.84
CA SER A 67 -14.95 29.42 -9.89
C SER A 67 -15.01 30.70 -10.72
N GLU A 68 -15.85 30.70 -11.74
CA GLU A 68 -16.17 31.89 -12.51
C GLU A 68 -17.69 32.08 -12.51
N ASN A 69 -18.18 33.19 -11.95
CA ASN A 69 -19.62 33.50 -11.86
C ASN A 69 -20.47 32.36 -11.26
N GLY A 70 -19.93 31.66 -10.24
CA GLY A 70 -20.62 30.54 -9.58
C GLY A 70 -20.56 29.22 -10.34
N THR A 71 -19.90 29.18 -11.51
CA THR A 71 -19.70 27.96 -12.30
C THR A 71 -18.25 27.47 -12.18
N THR A 72 -18.05 26.16 -12.07
CA THR A 72 -16.72 25.58 -12.09
C THR A 72 -16.23 25.51 -13.53
N VAL A 73 -15.09 26.14 -13.80
CA VAL A 73 -14.40 26.10 -15.10
C VAL A 73 -13.01 25.50 -14.96
N PHE A 74 -12.48 25.01 -16.07
CA PHE A 74 -11.14 24.43 -16.17
C PHE A 74 -10.38 25.21 -17.24
N ASP A 75 -9.06 25.44 -17.05
CA ASP A 75 -8.31 26.46 -17.76
C ASP A 75 -7.33 25.94 -18.81
N ILE A 76 -7.23 24.61 -19.01
CA ILE A 76 -6.36 24.05 -20.05
C ILE A 76 -7.18 23.78 -21.32
N ALA A 77 -6.80 24.45 -22.40
CA ALA A 77 -7.41 24.27 -23.72
C ALA A 77 -7.02 22.91 -24.37
N PRO A 78 -7.83 22.39 -25.31
CA PRO A 78 -7.59 21.08 -25.94
C PRO A 78 -6.19 20.88 -26.52
N ALA A 79 -5.61 21.90 -27.16
CA ALA A 79 -4.28 21.83 -27.74
C ALA A 79 -3.20 21.65 -26.65
N GLU A 80 -3.19 22.52 -25.64
CA GLU A 80 -2.25 22.42 -24.53
C GLU A 80 -2.43 21.10 -23.74
N PHE A 81 -3.66 20.68 -23.50
CA PHE A 81 -3.95 19.41 -22.85
C PHE A 81 -3.32 18.25 -23.61
N SER A 82 -3.49 18.21 -24.93
CA SER A 82 -2.96 17.14 -25.78
C SER A 82 -1.42 17.11 -25.80
N ASP A 83 -0.74 18.27 -25.73
CA ASP A 83 0.72 18.34 -25.62
C ASP A 83 1.22 17.69 -24.33
N LEU A 84 0.61 18.06 -23.21
CA LEU A 84 0.93 17.49 -21.89
C LEU A 84 0.62 15.99 -21.82
N MET A 85 -0.44 15.53 -22.45
CA MET A 85 -0.78 14.11 -22.51
C MET A 85 0.19 13.30 -23.39
N GLU A 86 0.75 13.89 -24.44
CA GLU A 86 1.81 13.28 -25.24
C GLU A 86 3.10 13.10 -24.41
N GLU A 87 3.49 14.09 -23.62
CA GLU A 87 4.59 13.97 -22.66
C GLU A 87 4.35 12.83 -21.66
N ILE A 88 3.16 12.76 -21.09
CA ILE A 88 2.76 11.69 -20.14
C ILE A 88 2.80 10.32 -20.83
N ALA A 89 2.33 10.20 -22.07
CA ALA A 89 2.44 8.95 -22.84
C ALA A 89 3.90 8.52 -22.99
N GLY A 90 4.80 9.47 -23.28
CA GLY A 90 6.23 9.26 -23.39
C GLY A 90 6.91 8.74 -22.12
N MET A 91 6.30 8.95 -20.95
CA MET A 91 6.79 8.40 -19.66
C MET A 91 6.55 6.88 -19.53
N GLY A 92 5.74 6.27 -20.39
CA GLY A 92 5.43 4.83 -20.36
C GLY A 92 4.10 4.54 -19.64
N VAL A 93 3.14 5.41 -19.76
CA VAL A 93 1.74 5.18 -19.33
C VAL A 93 1.01 4.37 -20.40
N GLN A 94 0.20 3.38 -20.00
CA GLN A 94 -0.44 2.45 -20.93
C GLN A 94 -1.86 2.85 -21.32
N ALA A 95 -2.56 3.62 -20.47
CA ALA A 95 -3.89 4.10 -20.80
C ALA A 95 -4.04 5.57 -20.40
N LEU A 96 -4.61 6.34 -21.31
CA LEU A 96 -4.81 7.78 -21.17
C LEU A 96 -6.27 8.14 -21.43
N GLY A 97 -6.76 9.08 -20.65
CA GLY A 97 -8.09 9.63 -20.81
C GLY A 97 -8.18 11.04 -20.26
N GLY A 98 -9.37 11.44 -19.90
CA GLY A 98 -9.63 12.73 -19.28
C GLY A 98 -10.71 12.62 -18.22
N CYS A 99 -10.80 13.62 -17.35
CA CYS A 99 -11.80 13.73 -16.30
C CYS A 99 -12.51 15.11 -16.40
N CYS A 100 -12.69 15.78 -15.28
CA CYS A 100 -13.45 17.04 -15.23
C CYS A 100 -12.87 18.11 -16.18
N GLY A 101 -13.76 18.79 -16.91
CA GLY A 101 -13.40 19.83 -17.87
C GLY A 101 -12.92 19.31 -19.23
N THR A 102 -12.62 18.02 -19.39
CA THR A 102 -12.27 17.48 -20.71
C THR A 102 -13.52 17.36 -21.60
N THR A 103 -13.34 17.69 -22.87
CA THR A 103 -14.36 17.62 -23.93
C THR A 103 -13.95 16.59 -24.99
N PRO A 104 -14.85 16.20 -25.90
CA PRO A 104 -14.47 15.33 -27.01
C PRO A 104 -13.26 15.86 -27.82
N GLU A 105 -13.10 17.17 -27.95
CA GLU A 105 -11.97 17.78 -28.66
C GLU A 105 -10.64 17.58 -27.92
N HIS A 106 -10.62 17.66 -26.59
CA HIS A 106 -9.43 17.30 -25.79
C HIS A 106 -8.98 15.87 -26.09
N LEU A 107 -9.93 14.93 -26.08
CA LEU A 107 -9.62 13.52 -26.32
C LEU A 107 -9.23 13.25 -27.77
N ARG A 108 -9.87 13.91 -28.73
CA ARG A 108 -9.55 13.78 -30.16
C ARG A 108 -8.09 14.15 -30.42
N LEU A 109 -7.66 15.34 -29.96
CA LEU A 109 -6.28 15.80 -30.14
C LEU A 109 -5.29 14.93 -29.36
N THR A 110 -5.64 14.50 -28.15
CA THR A 110 -4.82 13.57 -27.37
C THR A 110 -4.58 12.26 -28.14
N ILE A 111 -5.63 11.68 -28.71
CA ILE A 111 -5.52 10.45 -29.51
C ILE A 111 -4.61 10.65 -30.72
N GLU A 112 -4.76 11.76 -31.45
CA GLU A 112 -3.96 12.07 -32.63
C GLU A 112 -2.47 12.16 -32.32
N LYS A 113 -2.08 12.76 -31.18
CA LYS A 113 -0.70 12.89 -30.73
C LYS A 113 -0.16 11.59 -30.15
N CYS A 114 -0.87 11.01 -29.21
CA CYS A 114 -0.40 9.84 -28.46
C CYS A 114 -0.29 8.57 -29.32
N ARG A 115 -1.05 8.47 -30.43
CA ARG A 115 -0.87 7.36 -31.41
C ARG A 115 0.53 7.27 -31.99
N LYS A 116 1.31 8.34 -31.98
CA LYS A 116 2.67 8.42 -32.52
C LYS A 116 3.73 8.06 -31.46
N VAL A 117 3.35 8.04 -30.20
CA VAL A 117 4.27 7.69 -29.10
C VAL A 117 4.48 6.18 -29.07
N PRO A 118 5.73 5.71 -29.07
CA PRO A 118 6.02 4.28 -28.98
C PRO A 118 5.48 3.68 -27.68
N PHE A 119 4.75 2.57 -27.80
CA PHE A 119 4.25 1.84 -26.64
C PHE A 119 5.42 1.28 -25.81
N ARG A 120 5.37 1.48 -24.51
CA ARG A 120 6.32 0.90 -23.55
C ARG A 120 5.57 -0.05 -22.62
N PRO A 121 5.85 -1.36 -22.66
CA PRO A 121 5.22 -2.32 -21.76
C PRO A 121 5.65 -2.05 -20.30
N PRO A 122 4.81 -2.36 -19.31
CA PRO A 122 5.20 -2.30 -17.91
C PRO A 122 6.34 -3.29 -17.62
N VAL A 123 7.25 -2.91 -16.74
CA VAL A 123 8.43 -3.71 -16.38
C VAL A 123 8.35 -4.12 -14.92
N ALA A 124 8.47 -5.43 -14.65
CA ALA A 124 8.47 -5.97 -13.30
C ALA A 124 9.62 -5.40 -12.45
N LYS A 125 9.31 -4.80 -11.32
CA LYS A 125 10.29 -4.12 -10.46
C LYS A 125 11.00 -5.06 -9.47
N ARG A 126 10.49 -6.27 -9.24
CA ARG A 126 11.07 -7.31 -8.36
C ARG A 126 11.53 -6.78 -7.00
N ARG A 127 10.68 -6.00 -6.36
CA ARG A 127 10.93 -5.39 -5.05
C ARG A 127 10.11 -6.11 -3.96
N THR A 128 10.74 -6.36 -2.82
CA THR A 128 10.02 -6.81 -1.62
C THR A 128 9.63 -5.58 -0.80
N VAL A 129 8.35 -5.24 -0.80
CA VAL A 129 7.84 -4.01 -0.17
C VAL A 129 6.64 -4.35 0.68
N VAL A 130 6.66 -3.89 1.92
CA VAL A 130 5.50 -3.80 2.82
C VAL A 130 5.04 -2.36 2.94
N SER A 131 3.78 -2.14 3.28
CA SER A 131 3.29 -0.77 3.45
C SER A 131 2.21 -0.67 4.52
N SER A 132 2.17 0.48 5.17
CA SER A 132 0.99 0.97 5.88
C SER A 132 0.11 1.80 4.92
N PHE A 133 -0.90 2.48 5.46
CA PHE A 133 -1.72 3.43 4.71
C PHE A 133 -0.92 4.65 4.19
N SER A 134 0.22 4.97 4.79
CA SER A 134 0.99 6.20 4.52
C SER A 134 2.43 5.95 4.10
N GLN A 135 3.06 4.87 4.52
CA GLN A 135 4.47 4.59 4.29
C GLN A 135 4.68 3.25 3.58
N ALA A 136 5.78 3.15 2.85
CA ALA A 136 6.27 1.90 2.27
C ALA A 136 7.70 1.64 2.74
N VAL A 137 7.99 0.40 3.10
CA VAL A 137 9.31 -0.07 3.51
C VAL A 137 9.77 -1.14 2.55
N GLU A 138 10.87 -0.90 1.86
CA GLU A 138 11.52 -1.86 0.97
C GLU A 138 12.53 -2.69 1.75
N ILE A 139 12.41 -4.01 1.64
CA ILE A 139 13.28 -4.99 2.30
C ILE A 139 14.33 -5.47 1.29
N GLY A 140 15.59 -5.43 1.68
CA GLY A 140 16.71 -5.92 0.88
C GLY A 140 17.83 -4.91 0.66
N PRO A 141 17.57 -3.66 0.17
CA PRO A 141 18.66 -2.70 -0.11
C PRO A 141 19.43 -2.25 1.14
N LYS A 142 18.73 -2.22 2.30
CA LYS A 142 19.30 -1.82 3.60
C LYS A 142 18.72 -2.71 4.71
N PRO A 143 19.41 -2.82 5.86
CA PRO A 143 18.83 -3.46 7.04
C PRO A 143 17.52 -2.77 7.45
N VAL A 144 16.51 -3.57 7.77
CA VAL A 144 15.20 -3.13 8.27
C VAL A 144 15.03 -3.62 9.70
N ILE A 145 14.67 -2.72 10.61
CA ILE A 145 14.42 -3.05 12.02
C ILE A 145 12.94 -3.35 12.18
N ILE A 146 12.62 -4.55 12.65
CA ILE A 146 11.29 -4.98 13.05
C ILE A 146 11.21 -4.92 14.57
N GLY A 147 10.32 -4.08 15.10
CA GLY A 147 10.11 -3.93 16.54
C GLY A 147 9.20 -5.05 17.05
N GLU A 148 9.66 -5.80 18.09
CA GLU A 148 8.99 -7.03 18.59
C GLU A 148 8.49 -6.86 20.03
N ARG A 149 8.12 -5.67 20.49
CA ARG A 149 7.61 -5.47 21.85
C ARG A 149 6.15 -5.83 22.03
N ILE A 150 5.35 -5.79 20.97
CA ILE A 150 3.95 -6.22 20.96
C ILE A 150 3.91 -7.74 20.82
N ASN A 151 4.31 -8.44 21.86
CA ASN A 151 4.41 -9.90 21.91
C ASN A 151 4.36 -10.38 23.35
N PRO A 152 3.49 -11.34 23.74
CA PRO A 152 3.37 -11.82 25.12
C PRO A 152 4.52 -12.68 25.59
N THR A 153 5.37 -13.21 24.70
CA THR A 153 6.45 -14.13 25.06
C THR A 153 7.44 -13.48 26.02
N GLY A 154 7.58 -14.05 27.22
CA GLY A 154 8.51 -13.55 28.22
C GLY A 154 8.12 -12.23 28.89
N LYS A 155 6.98 -11.61 28.55
CA LYS A 155 6.58 -10.25 28.99
C LYS A 155 5.32 -10.30 29.87
N SER A 156 5.49 -10.41 31.20
CA SER A 156 4.37 -10.52 32.15
C SER A 156 3.41 -9.34 32.11
N LYS A 157 3.91 -8.11 31.99
CA LYS A 157 3.08 -6.89 31.87
C LYS A 157 2.24 -6.89 30.60
N PHE A 158 2.81 -7.34 29.48
CA PHE A 158 2.09 -7.41 28.21
C PHE A 158 0.99 -8.48 28.28
N LYS A 159 1.26 -9.65 28.89
CA LYS A 159 0.23 -10.68 29.13
C LYS A 159 -0.92 -10.14 29.99
N ALA A 160 -0.63 -9.38 31.03
CA ALA A 160 -1.66 -8.75 31.85
C ALA A 160 -2.50 -7.77 31.03
N ALA A 161 -1.86 -6.92 30.22
CA ALA A 161 -2.55 -5.99 29.33
C ALA A 161 -3.49 -6.68 28.34
N LEU A 162 -3.09 -7.82 27.77
CA LEU A 162 -3.96 -8.61 26.90
C LEU A 162 -5.18 -9.17 27.64
N ARG A 163 -5.00 -9.76 28.84
CA ARG A 163 -6.10 -10.29 29.66
C ARG A 163 -7.08 -9.21 30.10
N GLU A 164 -6.57 -8.05 30.47
CA GLU A 164 -7.35 -6.89 30.93
C GLU A 164 -7.89 -6.07 29.75
N ASN A 165 -7.57 -6.45 28.53
CA ASN A 165 -7.92 -5.71 27.32
C ASN A 165 -7.45 -4.24 27.37
N ASN A 166 -6.28 -4.00 27.96
CA ASN A 166 -5.66 -2.69 28.08
C ASN A 166 -4.98 -2.29 26.77
N ILE A 167 -5.78 -1.82 25.83
CA ILE A 167 -5.31 -1.42 24.50
C ILE A 167 -4.35 -0.24 24.58
N GLU A 168 -4.55 0.70 25.49
CA GLU A 168 -3.67 1.88 25.63
C GLU A 168 -2.22 1.49 25.96
N TYR A 169 -2.03 0.46 26.80
CA TYR A 169 -0.68 -0.08 27.05
C TYR A 169 -0.06 -0.65 25.77
N ILE A 170 -0.83 -1.40 24.97
CA ILE A 170 -0.36 -2.00 23.72
C ILE A 170 0.03 -0.91 22.72
N LEU A 171 -0.78 0.15 22.60
CA LEU A 171 -0.48 1.30 21.75
C LEU A 171 0.79 2.01 22.21
N GLY A 172 0.97 2.16 23.52
CA GLY A 172 2.18 2.75 24.11
C GLY A 172 3.44 1.98 23.73
N GLU A 173 3.41 0.63 23.75
CA GLU A 173 4.52 -0.20 23.29
C GLU A 173 4.82 0.01 21.79
N GLY A 174 3.79 0.17 20.98
CA GLY A 174 3.94 0.48 19.54
C GLY A 174 4.59 1.84 19.31
N MET A 175 4.09 2.89 19.94
CA MET A 175 4.63 4.25 19.82
C MET A 175 6.08 4.33 20.28
N ALA A 176 6.42 3.69 21.39
CA ALA A 176 7.79 3.66 21.90
C ALA A 176 8.78 3.00 20.93
N GLN A 177 8.34 2.00 20.17
CA GLN A 177 9.15 1.37 19.13
C GLN A 177 9.29 2.24 17.88
N GLU A 178 8.24 2.94 17.47
CA GLU A 178 8.30 3.92 16.38
C GLU A 178 9.29 5.04 16.73
N ASP A 179 9.20 5.61 17.93
CA ASP A 179 10.12 6.62 18.44
C ASP A 179 11.57 6.13 18.55
N SER A 180 11.75 4.83 18.79
CA SER A 180 13.07 4.18 18.85
C SER A 180 13.65 3.83 17.49
N GLY A 181 12.94 4.15 16.39
CA GLY A 181 13.42 3.98 15.02
C GLY A 181 13.15 2.61 14.40
N ALA A 182 12.14 1.87 14.88
CA ALA A 182 11.63 0.72 14.16
C ALA A 182 11.09 1.12 12.78
N HIS A 183 11.20 0.22 11.79
CA HIS A 183 10.67 0.42 10.46
C HIS A 183 9.36 -0.32 10.24
N ILE A 184 9.17 -1.42 10.95
CA ILE A 184 7.99 -2.30 10.92
C ILE A 184 7.70 -2.70 12.37
N LEU A 185 6.44 -2.89 12.72
CA LEU A 185 6.06 -3.44 14.03
C LEU A 185 5.53 -4.86 13.89
N ASP A 186 6.13 -5.77 14.64
CA ASP A 186 5.61 -7.12 14.85
C ASP A 186 4.44 -7.07 15.84
N VAL A 187 3.35 -7.74 15.50
CA VAL A 187 2.12 -7.77 16.30
C VAL A 187 1.72 -9.21 16.56
N ASN A 188 2.05 -9.68 17.76
CA ASN A 188 1.65 -10.96 18.29
C ASN A 188 0.79 -10.77 19.54
N VAL A 189 -0.43 -11.31 19.50
CA VAL A 189 -1.38 -11.26 20.61
C VAL A 189 -1.80 -12.66 21.09
N GLY A 190 -1.07 -13.68 20.66
CA GLY A 190 -1.33 -15.08 20.97
C GLY A 190 -1.16 -15.38 22.46
N LEU A 191 -2.29 -15.55 23.15
CA LEU A 191 -2.33 -15.94 24.58
C LEU A 191 -3.49 -16.92 24.77
N PRO A 192 -3.24 -18.13 25.33
CA PRO A 192 -4.27 -19.18 25.41
C PRO A 192 -5.56 -18.80 26.10
N GLU A 193 -5.52 -17.79 26.99
CA GLU A 193 -6.66 -17.38 27.82
C GLU A 193 -7.56 -16.32 27.19
N ILE A 194 -7.28 -15.90 25.94
CA ILE A 194 -8.07 -14.86 25.25
C ILE A 194 -8.55 -15.33 23.89
N ASP A 195 -9.54 -14.63 23.33
CA ASP A 195 -9.96 -14.78 21.94
C ASP A 195 -8.96 -14.04 21.05
N GLU A 196 -7.95 -14.77 20.55
CA GLU A 196 -6.88 -14.19 19.73
C GLU A 196 -7.40 -13.51 18.46
N PRO A 197 -8.32 -14.09 17.67
CA PRO A 197 -8.91 -13.44 16.50
C PRO A 197 -9.55 -12.08 16.82
N VAL A 198 -10.30 -11.97 17.90
CA VAL A 198 -10.93 -10.70 18.33
C VAL A 198 -9.89 -9.70 18.81
N MET A 199 -8.87 -10.15 19.53
CA MET A 199 -7.79 -9.28 20.00
C MET A 199 -6.94 -8.77 18.84
N MET A 200 -6.58 -9.63 17.88
CA MET A 200 -5.84 -9.25 16.66
C MET A 200 -6.57 -8.18 15.86
N GLU A 201 -7.86 -8.38 15.61
CA GLU A 201 -8.72 -7.40 14.95
C GLU A 201 -8.67 -6.03 15.65
N ARG A 202 -8.84 -6.03 16.98
CA ARG A 202 -8.84 -4.82 17.81
C ARG A 202 -7.48 -4.12 17.79
N VAL A 203 -6.41 -4.86 18.03
CA VAL A 203 -5.05 -4.30 18.11
C VAL A 203 -4.62 -3.75 16.76
N VAL A 204 -4.80 -4.48 15.68
CA VAL A 204 -4.46 -4.01 14.31
C VAL A 204 -5.24 -2.74 13.96
N THR A 205 -6.55 -2.70 14.24
CA THR A 205 -7.37 -1.53 13.96
C THR A 205 -6.91 -0.30 14.75
N ARG A 206 -6.59 -0.46 16.03
CA ARG A 206 -6.18 0.64 16.91
C ARG A 206 -4.76 1.12 16.62
N LEU A 207 -3.81 0.22 16.36
CA LEU A 207 -2.44 0.59 15.97
C LEU A 207 -2.43 1.46 14.72
N GLN A 208 -3.17 1.09 13.68
CA GLN A 208 -3.24 1.86 12.44
C GLN A 208 -3.80 3.29 12.62
N SER A 209 -4.50 3.57 13.70
CA SER A 209 -5.04 4.91 13.97
C SER A 209 -4.01 5.87 14.57
N VAL A 210 -2.92 5.35 15.13
CA VAL A 210 -1.91 6.15 15.87
C VAL A 210 -0.49 5.97 15.35
N ILE A 211 -0.20 4.89 14.62
CA ILE A 211 1.13 4.53 14.12
C ILE A 211 1.15 4.51 12.59
N ALA A 212 2.19 5.12 12.01
CA ALA A 212 2.38 5.17 10.56
C ALA A 212 3.18 3.99 10.01
N LEU A 213 3.85 3.20 10.83
CA LEU A 213 4.70 2.09 10.40
C LEU A 213 3.86 0.93 9.82
N PRO A 214 4.40 0.18 8.84
CA PRO A 214 3.84 -1.11 8.45
C PRO A 214 3.80 -2.11 9.61
N LEU A 215 2.81 -3.00 9.59
CA LEU A 215 2.68 -4.06 10.58
C LEU A 215 3.09 -5.41 10.00
N GLN A 216 3.72 -6.22 10.85
CA GLN A 216 3.91 -7.65 10.68
C GLN A 216 2.85 -8.35 11.54
N ILE A 217 1.98 -9.14 10.93
CA ILE A 217 0.98 -9.95 11.62
C ILE A 217 1.64 -11.27 11.98
N ASP A 218 1.86 -11.49 13.26
CA ASP A 218 2.56 -12.65 13.81
C ASP A 218 1.59 -13.54 14.60
N THR A 219 1.18 -14.62 13.98
CA THR A 219 0.31 -15.62 14.60
C THR A 219 0.35 -16.95 13.84
N SER A 220 0.15 -18.04 14.55
CA SER A 220 -0.11 -19.37 13.97
C SER A 220 -1.61 -19.67 13.79
N ASP A 221 -2.50 -18.87 14.38
CA ASP A 221 -3.95 -18.99 14.21
C ASP A 221 -4.36 -18.32 12.90
N THR A 222 -4.78 -19.11 11.92
CA THR A 222 -5.20 -18.64 10.60
C THR A 222 -6.45 -17.77 10.63
N ILE A 223 -7.31 -17.91 11.64
CA ILE A 223 -8.51 -17.07 11.82
C ILE A 223 -8.07 -15.68 12.31
N ALA A 224 -7.17 -15.64 13.30
CA ALA A 224 -6.58 -14.39 13.77
C ALA A 224 -5.80 -13.68 12.67
N MET A 225 -5.01 -14.44 11.87
CA MET A 225 -4.28 -13.93 10.71
C MET A 225 -5.24 -13.31 9.68
N GLU A 226 -6.30 -14.02 9.31
CA GLU A 226 -7.28 -13.50 8.33
C GLU A 226 -7.96 -12.24 8.84
N ARG A 227 -8.37 -12.18 10.11
CA ARG A 227 -8.97 -10.98 10.69
C ARG A 227 -8.02 -9.78 10.69
N GLY A 228 -6.76 -9.98 11.07
CA GLY A 228 -5.72 -8.96 11.00
C GLY A 228 -5.51 -8.43 9.59
N MET A 229 -5.29 -9.33 8.62
CA MET A 229 -5.08 -8.98 7.22
C MET A 229 -6.27 -8.26 6.59
N ARG A 230 -7.50 -8.68 6.90
CA ARG A 230 -8.73 -8.11 6.35
C ARG A 230 -8.92 -6.65 6.71
N LEU A 231 -8.52 -6.24 7.90
CA LEU A 231 -8.69 -4.88 8.41
C LEU A 231 -7.45 -4.01 8.21
N TYR A 232 -6.36 -4.61 7.76
CA TYR A 232 -5.12 -3.89 7.55
C TYR A 232 -5.17 -3.02 6.29
N ASN A 233 -4.90 -1.73 6.47
CA ASN A 233 -4.89 -0.76 5.38
C ASN A 233 -3.47 -0.58 4.82
N GLY A 234 -3.02 -1.55 4.06
CA GLY A 234 -1.69 -1.58 3.48
C GLY A 234 -1.34 -2.96 2.93
N LYS A 235 -0.06 -3.21 2.73
CA LYS A 235 0.50 -4.53 2.41
C LYS A 235 1.28 -5.03 3.61
N PRO A 236 0.71 -5.93 4.45
CA PRO A 236 1.35 -6.39 5.67
C PRO A 236 2.53 -7.32 5.40
N MET A 237 3.38 -7.53 6.41
CA MET A 237 4.22 -8.71 6.53
C MET A 237 3.47 -9.79 7.32
N ILE A 238 3.66 -11.05 6.97
CA ILE A 238 3.02 -12.19 7.62
C ILE A 238 4.12 -13.07 8.22
N ASN A 239 4.08 -13.29 9.49
CA ASN A 239 4.96 -14.14 10.25
C ASN A 239 4.13 -15.32 10.80
N SER A 240 4.29 -16.49 10.25
CA SER A 240 5.19 -16.97 9.21
C SER A 240 4.57 -18.14 8.44
N VAL A 241 5.25 -18.56 7.41
CA VAL A 241 4.99 -19.83 6.73
C VAL A 241 6.23 -20.70 6.81
N SER A 242 6.07 -21.99 7.09
CA SER A 242 7.16 -22.97 7.01
C SER A 242 7.08 -23.78 5.71
N GLY A 243 8.09 -24.60 5.44
CA GLY A 243 8.11 -25.55 4.32
C GLY A 243 7.15 -26.71 4.46
N LYS A 244 6.42 -26.82 5.59
CA LYS A 244 5.39 -27.85 5.78
C LYS A 244 4.20 -27.57 4.89
N MET A 245 3.67 -28.61 4.24
CA MET A 245 2.53 -28.53 3.33
C MET A 245 1.31 -27.88 4.01
N GLU A 246 0.98 -28.32 5.21
CA GLU A 246 -0.12 -27.79 6.02
C GLU A 246 0.00 -26.26 6.24
N SER A 247 1.22 -25.79 6.55
CA SER A 247 1.47 -24.35 6.75
C SER A 247 1.28 -23.57 5.46
N MET A 248 1.77 -24.08 4.34
CA MET A 248 1.65 -23.43 3.04
C MET A 248 0.19 -23.38 2.56
N GLU A 249 -0.55 -24.48 2.72
CA GLU A 249 -1.98 -24.57 2.34
C GLU A 249 -2.87 -23.68 3.20
N ALA A 250 -2.51 -23.44 4.46
CA ALA A 250 -3.23 -22.55 5.35
C ALA A 250 -2.96 -21.07 5.08
N VAL A 251 -1.68 -20.70 4.86
CA VAL A 251 -1.25 -19.28 4.81
C VAL A 251 -1.32 -18.69 3.41
N PHE A 252 -0.88 -19.41 2.36
CA PHE A 252 -0.81 -18.84 1.02
C PHE A 252 -2.15 -18.40 0.43
N PRO A 253 -3.29 -19.08 0.66
CA PRO A 253 -4.59 -18.59 0.22
C PRO A 253 -4.96 -17.22 0.83
N LEU A 254 -4.63 -17.00 2.12
CA LEU A 254 -4.87 -15.72 2.80
C LEU A 254 -3.98 -14.61 2.21
N VAL A 255 -2.69 -14.90 2.04
CA VAL A 255 -1.75 -13.95 1.42
C VAL A 255 -2.17 -13.61 -0.01
N ARG A 256 -2.66 -14.58 -0.77
CA ARG A 256 -3.18 -14.35 -2.12
C ARG A 256 -4.43 -13.48 -2.14
N LYS A 257 -5.30 -13.62 -1.14
CA LYS A 257 -6.58 -12.91 -1.03
C LYS A 257 -6.41 -11.46 -0.59
N TYR A 258 -5.58 -11.22 0.42
CA TYR A 258 -5.43 -9.92 1.06
C TYR A 258 -4.16 -9.16 0.68
N GLY A 259 -3.23 -9.81 -0.01
CA GLY A 259 -1.89 -9.31 -0.25
C GLY A 259 -0.99 -9.43 0.97
N GLY A 260 0.30 -9.50 0.77
CA GLY A 260 1.27 -9.56 1.87
C GLY A 260 2.66 -9.97 1.40
N VAL A 261 3.64 -9.78 2.27
CA VAL A 261 4.97 -10.36 2.19
C VAL A 261 5.07 -11.40 3.29
N VAL A 262 5.64 -12.57 3.01
CA VAL A 262 5.68 -13.68 3.96
C VAL A 262 7.09 -13.89 4.47
N VAL A 263 7.24 -14.09 5.78
CA VAL A 263 8.46 -14.64 6.39
C VAL A 263 8.44 -16.16 6.19
N GLY A 264 9.35 -16.67 5.37
CA GLY A 264 9.50 -18.10 5.13
C GLY A 264 10.49 -18.71 6.13
N LEU A 265 10.04 -19.66 6.93
CA LEU A 265 10.92 -20.44 7.82
C LEU A 265 11.52 -21.60 7.04
N ALA A 266 12.85 -21.69 7.04
CA ALA A 266 13.60 -22.77 6.40
C ALA A 266 13.55 -24.06 7.25
N LEU A 267 12.35 -24.60 7.41
CA LEU A 267 12.07 -25.88 8.07
C LEU A 267 10.90 -26.59 7.39
N ASP A 268 10.91 -27.90 7.37
CA ASP A 268 9.86 -28.76 6.80
C ASP A 268 9.40 -29.84 7.80
N GLU A 269 8.78 -30.91 7.31
CA GLU A 269 8.35 -32.06 8.11
C GLU A 269 9.50 -32.77 8.83
N ASN A 270 10.71 -32.67 8.30
CA ASN A 270 11.91 -33.29 8.86
C ASN A 270 12.64 -32.36 9.87
N GLY A 271 12.18 -31.13 10.02
CA GLY A 271 12.77 -30.13 10.90
C GLY A 271 13.64 -29.10 10.17
N ILE A 272 14.64 -28.59 10.86
CA ILE A 272 15.60 -27.62 10.31
C ILE A 272 16.62 -28.38 9.49
N PRO A 273 16.86 -28.03 8.20
CA PRO A 273 17.90 -28.65 7.41
C PRO A 273 19.29 -28.46 8.04
N SER A 274 20.13 -29.50 8.01
CA SER A 274 21.51 -29.49 8.49
C SER A 274 22.47 -28.82 7.49
#